data_a6282a77e8020704efc8366321115379
#
_entry.id   a6282a77e8020704efc8366321115379
#
_cell.length_a   1.000
_cell.length_b   1.000
_cell.length_c   1.000
_cell.angle_alpha   90.00
_cell.angle_beta   90.00
_cell.angle_gamma   90.00
#
_symmetry.space_group_name_H-M   'P 1'
#
loop_
_entity.id
_entity.type
_entity.pdbx_description
1 polymer ?
#
loop_
_entity_poly.entity_id
_entity_poly.type
_entity_poly.pdbx_seq_one_letter_code
_entity_poly.pdbx_strand_id
1 'polypeptide(L)'
;MKSIMKIISVFFSALLLLSSTNSFAIEKLHFVIGGGAGGGWDGTARGTGEALTKAGMLQSASFENMSGGGGGKALAYMINTKPANTILVQSTPLVLRSITRHEGYVTGGGSGVLSYKDVVPIAGVIGDYGAIAVAKNSPFKNFKDVVDAYKKDPSSVKMAGGSVRGSMDHLIGALAFQEAGADPNKVIYVPYDAGGKALAGLLSGETQIISTGLGELMGARDQVTIIGITA
;
A
#
# COMPACT_ATOMS: atom_id res chain seq x y z
N MET A 1 -1.08 65.85 20.35
CA MET A 1 -1.84 65.08 19.35
C MET A 1 -0.97 64.23 18.42
N LYS A 2 0.07 64.75 17.76
CA LYS A 2 0.92 63.95 16.83
C LYS A 2 1.65 62.77 17.48
N SER A 3 2.05 62.88 18.78
CA SER A 3 2.76 61.79 19.49
C SER A 3 1.82 60.62 19.89
N ILE A 4 0.60 60.89 20.28
CA ILE A 4 -0.42 59.92 20.66
C ILE A 4 -0.86 59.12 19.41
N MET A 5 -1.02 59.77 18.26
CA MET A 5 -1.35 59.10 16.99
C MET A 5 -0.29 58.14 16.53
N LYS A 6 1.02 58.44 16.75
CA LYS A 6 2.11 57.53 16.42
C LYS A 6 2.11 56.30 17.31
N ILE A 7 1.82 56.43 18.61
CA ILE A 7 1.75 55.30 19.55
C ILE A 7 0.55 54.39 19.20
N ILE A 8 -0.60 54.95 18.89
CA ILE A 8 -1.77 54.19 18.48
C ILE A 8 -1.50 53.44 17.14
N SER A 9 -0.81 54.06 16.19
CA SER A 9 -0.46 53.42 14.90
C SER A 9 0.53 52.24 15.08
N VAL A 10 1.50 52.36 15.99
CA VAL A 10 2.43 51.27 16.30
C VAL A 10 1.74 50.11 17.02
N PHE A 11 0.83 50.40 17.96
CA PHE A 11 0.06 49.36 18.63
C PHE A 11 -0.91 48.63 17.68
N PHE A 12 -1.53 49.34 16.73
CA PHE A 12 -2.43 48.74 15.75
C PHE A 12 -1.67 47.89 14.73
N SER A 13 -0.44 48.29 14.33
CA SER A 13 0.45 47.51 13.46
C SER A 13 1.00 46.24 14.18
N ALA A 14 1.30 46.35 15.48
CA ALA A 14 1.75 45.22 16.28
C ALA A 14 0.61 44.17 16.50
N LEU A 15 -0.66 44.64 16.64
CA LEU A 15 -1.80 43.75 16.81
C LEU A 15 -2.16 43.00 15.53
N LEU A 16 -1.89 43.58 14.35
CA LEU A 16 -2.07 42.92 13.04
C LEU A 16 -1.02 41.83 12.76
N LEU A 17 0.15 41.92 13.39
CA LEU A 17 1.22 40.91 13.24
C LEU A 17 1.03 39.69 14.15
N LEU A 18 0.17 39.77 15.16
CA LEU A 18 -0.13 38.69 16.09
C LEU A 18 -1.27 37.76 15.61
N SER A 19 -1.95 38.10 14.51
CA SER A 19 -3.05 37.30 13.95
C SER A 19 -2.63 36.40 12.80
N SER A 20 -1.37 35.95 12.72
CA SER A 20 -1.03 34.81 11.89
C SER A 20 -1.61 33.53 12.54
N THR A 21 -2.94 33.39 12.44
CA THR A 21 -3.57 32.12 12.67
C THR A 21 -3.00 31.14 11.65
N ASN A 22 -2.33 30.10 12.11
CA ASN A 22 -2.00 28.96 11.26
C ASN A 22 -3.33 28.43 10.70
N SER A 23 -3.72 28.95 9.54
CA SER A 23 -4.89 28.44 8.82
C SER A 23 -4.47 27.13 8.17
N PHE A 24 -4.80 26.02 8.80
CA PHE A 24 -4.69 24.73 8.14
C PHE A 24 -5.70 24.70 7.00
N ALA A 25 -5.26 24.28 5.82
CA ALA A 25 -6.16 24.12 4.67
C ALA A 25 -7.26 23.07 4.96
N ILE A 26 -6.93 22.06 5.74
CA ILE A 26 -7.83 21.01 6.23
C ILE A 26 -7.48 20.72 7.70
N GLU A 27 -8.45 20.84 8.61
CA GLU A 27 -8.22 20.56 10.04
C GLU A 27 -7.99 19.08 10.30
N LYS A 28 -8.84 18.24 9.71
CA LYS A 28 -8.82 16.78 9.91
C LYS A 28 -8.95 16.06 8.58
N LEU A 29 -8.09 15.07 8.37
CA LEU A 29 -8.15 14.19 7.21
C LEU A 29 -8.25 12.73 7.67
N HIS A 30 -9.21 12.00 7.11
CA HIS A 30 -9.40 10.58 7.37
C HIS A 30 -8.84 9.76 6.21
N PHE A 31 -8.03 8.74 6.52
CA PHE A 31 -7.44 7.83 5.56
C PHE A 31 -8.15 6.49 5.62
N VAL A 32 -8.86 6.13 4.55
CA VAL A 32 -9.41 4.79 4.36
C VAL A 32 -8.37 3.93 3.62
N ILE A 33 -8.04 2.80 4.19
CA ILE A 33 -6.96 1.92 3.73
C ILE A 33 -7.58 0.60 3.31
N GLY A 34 -7.49 0.26 2.03
CA GLY A 34 -8.13 -0.93 1.45
C GLY A 34 -7.46 -2.27 1.79
N GLY A 35 -6.53 -2.28 2.73
CA GLY A 35 -5.75 -3.45 3.14
C GLY A 35 -5.55 -3.55 4.64
N GLY A 36 -4.94 -4.65 5.09
CA GLY A 36 -4.67 -4.91 6.49
C GLY A 36 -3.59 -3.99 7.08
N ALA A 37 -3.61 -3.84 8.40
CA ALA A 37 -2.59 -3.10 9.13
C ALA A 37 -1.20 -3.72 8.94
N GLY A 38 -0.17 -2.87 8.84
CA GLY A 38 1.22 -3.27 8.60
C GLY A 38 1.55 -3.60 7.14
N GLY A 39 0.60 -3.47 6.20
CA GLY A 39 0.86 -3.56 4.77
C GLY A 39 1.32 -2.24 4.16
N GLY A 40 1.75 -2.27 2.88
CA GLY A 40 2.28 -1.11 2.18
C GLY A 40 1.31 0.07 2.12
N TRP A 41 0.02 -0.16 1.93
CA TRP A 41 -1.00 0.90 1.94
C TRP A 41 -1.19 1.52 3.32
N ASP A 42 -1.11 0.71 4.39
CA ASP A 42 -1.19 1.18 5.77
C ASP A 42 0.02 2.07 6.11
N GLY A 43 1.23 1.61 5.78
CA GLY A 43 2.45 2.38 5.95
C GLY A 43 2.42 3.70 5.16
N THR A 44 1.97 3.66 3.91
CA THR A 44 1.81 4.85 3.05
C THR A 44 0.83 5.86 3.65
N ALA A 45 -0.34 5.39 4.09
CA ALA A 45 -1.35 6.26 4.71
C ALA A 45 -0.82 6.96 5.96
N ARG A 46 -0.23 6.18 6.88
CA ARG A 46 0.30 6.71 8.16
C ARG A 46 1.48 7.66 7.92
N GLY A 47 2.42 7.29 7.06
CA GLY A 47 3.55 8.15 6.71
C GLY A 47 3.12 9.45 6.06
N THR A 48 2.12 9.41 5.16
CA THR A 48 1.56 10.61 4.53
C THR A 48 0.86 11.50 5.55
N GLY A 49 0.00 10.94 6.41
CA GLY A 49 -0.69 11.70 7.45
C GLY A 49 0.27 12.33 8.45
N GLU A 50 1.32 11.60 8.85
CA GLU A 50 2.37 12.11 9.73
C GLU A 50 3.15 13.26 9.07
N ALA A 51 3.53 13.10 7.80
CA ALA A 51 4.27 14.12 7.06
C ALA A 51 3.45 15.41 6.92
N LEU A 52 2.16 15.31 6.56
CA LEU A 52 1.27 16.46 6.45
C LEU A 52 1.07 17.18 7.79
N THR A 53 0.93 16.41 8.88
CA THR A 53 0.79 16.97 10.22
C THR A 53 2.07 17.67 10.67
N LYS A 54 3.24 17.05 10.46
CA LYS A 54 4.54 17.66 10.77
C LYS A 54 4.83 18.92 9.96
N ALA A 55 4.35 18.96 8.72
CA ALA A 55 4.49 20.13 7.85
C ALA A 55 3.51 21.27 8.21
N GLY A 56 2.64 21.10 9.20
CA GLY A 56 1.62 22.08 9.57
C GLY A 56 0.52 22.26 8.52
N MET A 57 0.39 21.36 7.57
CA MET A 57 -0.63 21.38 6.52
C MET A 57 -1.95 20.74 6.99
N LEU A 58 -1.89 19.94 8.04
CA LEU A 58 -3.00 19.20 8.63
C LEU A 58 -2.89 19.24 10.16
N GLN A 59 -4.00 19.50 10.85
CA GLN A 59 -4.03 19.50 12.31
C GLN A 59 -4.00 18.08 12.86
N SER A 60 -4.76 17.16 12.25
CA SER A 60 -4.79 15.76 12.67
C SER A 60 -5.13 14.81 11.52
N ALA A 61 -4.60 13.60 11.58
CA ALA A 61 -4.91 12.49 10.70
C ALA A 61 -5.55 11.34 11.48
N SER A 62 -6.53 10.65 10.87
CA SER A 62 -7.09 9.42 11.39
C SER A 62 -7.06 8.33 10.33
N PHE A 63 -7.02 7.06 10.73
CA PHE A 63 -6.75 5.93 9.85
C PHE A 63 -7.71 4.78 10.11
N GLU A 64 -8.28 4.22 9.05
CA GLU A 64 -9.14 3.04 9.12
C GLU A 64 -8.70 2.00 8.09
N ASN A 65 -8.37 0.79 8.56
CA ASN A 65 -8.10 -0.35 7.71
C ASN A 65 -9.41 -1.07 7.38
N MET A 66 -9.86 -0.94 6.14
CA MET A 66 -11.10 -1.54 5.62
C MET A 66 -10.76 -2.66 4.63
N SER A 67 -10.18 -3.75 5.13
CA SER A 67 -9.82 -4.92 4.33
C SER A 67 -11.03 -5.63 3.77
N GLY A 68 -10.84 -6.28 2.62
CA GLY A 68 -11.82 -7.15 1.97
C GLY A 68 -11.92 -6.92 0.47
N GLY A 69 -12.19 -8.01 -0.28
CA GLY A 69 -12.31 -7.98 -1.74
C GLY A 69 -11.09 -7.40 -2.45
N GLY A 70 -9.88 -7.57 -1.87
CA GLY A 70 -8.68 -6.99 -2.44
C GLY A 70 -8.67 -5.46 -2.50
N GLY A 71 -9.33 -4.78 -1.56
CA GLY A 71 -9.52 -3.34 -1.52
C GLY A 71 -10.85 -2.86 -2.12
N GLY A 72 -11.64 -3.76 -2.72
CA GLY A 72 -12.95 -3.45 -3.30
C GLY A 72 -13.95 -2.95 -2.28
N LYS A 73 -13.92 -3.48 -1.03
CA LYS A 73 -14.78 -3.01 0.06
C LYS A 73 -14.55 -1.53 0.37
N ALA A 74 -13.30 -1.11 0.52
CA ALA A 74 -12.93 0.29 0.78
C ALA A 74 -13.30 1.19 -0.41
N LEU A 75 -13.06 0.73 -1.64
CA LEU A 75 -13.44 1.44 -2.84
C LEU A 75 -14.97 1.64 -2.92
N ALA A 76 -15.75 0.58 -2.69
CA ALA A 76 -17.21 0.66 -2.66
C ALA A 76 -17.72 1.64 -1.59
N TYR A 77 -17.11 1.60 -0.40
CA TYR A 77 -17.43 2.55 0.66
C TYR A 77 -17.24 3.99 0.20
N MET A 78 -16.08 4.32 -0.37
CA MET A 78 -15.79 5.68 -0.84
C MET A 78 -16.76 6.15 -1.92
N ILE A 79 -17.07 5.29 -2.90
CA ILE A 79 -17.98 5.62 -4.00
C ILE A 79 -19.41 5.85 -3.51
N ASN A 80 -19.89 4.98 -2.62
CA ASN A 80 -21.28 4.99 -2.18
C ASN A 80 -21.57 6.07 -1.11
N THR A 81 -20.61 6.33 -0.21
CA THR A 81 -20.82 7.23 0.93
C THR A 81 -20.28 8.63 0.71
N LYS A 82 -19.27 8.79 -0.17
CA LYS A 82 -18.60 10.06 -0.47
C LYS A 82 -18.27 10.85 0.81
N PRO A 83 -17.57 10.25 1.77
CA PRO A 83 -17.37 10.86 3.08
C PRO A 83 -16.50 12.12 2.96
N ALA A 84 -16.89 13.19 3.65
CA ALA A 84 -16.16 14.44 3.67
C ALA A 84 -14.77 14.27 4.31
N ASN A 85 -13.78 15.05 3.86
CA ASN A 85 -12.42 15.05 4.39
C ASN A 85 -11.79 13.66 4.51
N THR A 86 -12.10 12.80 3.53
CA THR A 86 -11.64 11.40 3.51
C THR A 86 -10.96 11.09 2.20
N ILE A 87 -9.83 10.39 2.27
CA ILE A 87 -9.10 9.91 1.10
C ILE A 87 -8.91 8.40 1.18
N LEU A 88 -8.92 7.76 0.03
CA LEU A 88 -8.61 6.35 -0.13
C LEU A 88 -7.13 6.18 -0.50
N VAL A 89 -6.42 5.32 0.23
CA VAL A 89 -5.06 4.94 -0.12
C VAL A 89 -5.10 3.62 -0.89
N GLN A 90 -4.64 3.67 -2.13
CA GLN A 90 -4.60 2.56 -3.07
C GLN A 90 -3.35 2.66 -3.95
N SER A 91 -3.12 1.65 -4.79
CA SER A 91 -2.01 1.62 -5.74
C SER A 91 -2.38 0.89 -7.03
N THR A 92 -1.42 0.48 -7.82
CA THR A 92 -1.58 -0.28 -9.07
C THR A 92 -2.62 -1.43 -8.99
N PRO A 93 -2.76 -2.20 -7.89
CA PRO A 93 -3.83 -3.19 -7.76
C PRO A 93 -5.24 -2.66 -7.98
N LEU A 94 -5.54 -1.40 -7.69
CA LEU A 94 -6.84 -0.79 -7.99
C LEU A 94 -7.13 -0.84 -9.49
N VAL A 95 -6.16 -0.44 -10.31
CA VAL A 95 -6.27 -0.44 -11.78
C VAL A 95 -6.37 -1.88 -12.30
N LEU A 96 -5.45 -2.73 -11.87
CA LEU A 96 -5.37 -4.13 -12.30
C LEU A 96 -6.66 -4.89 -12.02
N ARG A 97 -7.19 -4.81 -10.79
CA ARG A 97 -8.43 -5.50 -10.38
C ARG A 97 -9.66 -4.96 -11.08
N SER A 98 -9.68 -3.67 -11.38
CA SER A 98 -10.76 -3.08 -12.18
C SER A 98 -10.77 -3.65 -13.61
N ILE A 99 -9.60 -3.76 -14.24
CA ILE A 99 -9.46 -4.29 -15.60
C ILE A 99 -9.79 -5.78 -15.66
N THR A 100 -9.28 -6.55 -14.71
CA THR A 100 -9.50 -8.02 -14.64
C THR A 100 -10.86 -8.41 -14.09
N ARG A 101 -11.72 -7.45 -13.71
CA ARG A 101 -13.04 -7.69 -13.11
C ARG A 101 -12.97 -8.62 -11.90
N HIS A 102 -11.96 -8.41 -11.04
CA HIS A 102 -11.80 -9.22 -9.83
C HIS A 102 -13.11 -9.24 -9.01
N GLU A 103 -13.49 -10.40 -8.46
CA GLU A 103 -14.76 -10.60 -7.76
C GLU A 103 -15.07 -9.56 -6.68
N GLY A 104 -14.05 -9.10 -5.92
CA GLY A 104 -14.17 -8.04 -4.93
C GLY A 104 -14.45 -6.65 -5.49
N TYR A 105 -14.41 -6.49 -6.82
CA TYR A 105 -14.71 -5.25 -7.56
C TYR A 105 -15.99 -5.35 -8.38
N VAL A 106 -16.64 -6.51 -8.39
CA VAL A 106 -17.92 -6.70 -9.08
C VAL A 106 -19.05 -6.33 -8.12
N THR A 107 -19.91 -5.42 -8.57
CA THR A 107 -21.11 -5.00 -7.81
C THR A 107 -22.33 -5.80 -8.20
N GLY A 108 -23.32 -5.85 -7.32
CA GLY A 108 -24.62 -6.52 -7.41
C GLY A 108 -25.04 -7.09 -8.77
N GLY A 109 -25.23 -8.41 -8.84
CA GLY A 109 -25.66 -9.10 -10.05
C GLY A 109 -24.62 -9.25 -11.15
N GLY A 110 -23.35 -8.85 -10.92
CA GLY A 110 -22.24 -9.04 -11.87
C GLY A 110 -22.22 -8.06 -13.05
N SER A 111 -23.12 -7.10 -13.10
CA SER A 111 -23.26 -6.13 -14.22
C SER A 111 -22.34 -4.90 -14.05
N GLY A 112 -22.06 -4.48 -12.84
CA GLY A 112 -21.19 -3.33 -12.53
C GLY A 112 -19.81 -3.79 -12.09
N VAL A 113 -18.79 -2.97 -12.37
CA VAL A 113 -17.42 -3.15 -11.87
C VAL A 113 -16.97 -1.85 -11.23
N LEU A 114 -16.57 -1.91 -9.98
CA LEU A 114 -15.88 -0.80 -9.32
C LEU A 114 -14.58 -0.54 -10.06
N SER A 115 -14.30 0.72 -10.34
CA SER A 115 -13.18 1.09 -11.19
C SER A 115 -12.38 2.24 -10.60
N TYR A 116 -11.10 2.29 -10.94
CA TYR A 116 -10.28 3.48 -10.70
C TYR A 116 -10.86 4.76 -11.36
N LYS A 117 -11.78 4.60 -12.35
CA LYS A 117 -12.47 5.71 -13.02
C LYS A 117 -13.60 6.31 -12.17
N ASP A 118 -14.03 5.61 -11.12
CA ASP A 118 -15.11 6.06 -10.22
C ASP A 118 -14.57 6.92 -9.07
N VAL A 119 -13.27 7.13 -9.02
CA VAL A 119 -12.57 7.97 -8.03
C VAL A 119 -11.68 8.99 -8.73
N VAL A 120 -11.40 10.09 -8.02
CA VAL A 120 -10.50 11.14 -8.52
C VAL A 120 -9.12 10.93 -7.89
N PRO A 121 -8.07 10.64 -8.69
CA PRO A 121 -6.71 10.57 -8.17
C PRO A 121 -6.23 11.96 -7.74
N ILE A 122 -5.67 12.06 -6.53
CA ILE A 122 -5.17 13.32 -5.97
C ILE A 122 -3.66 13.42 -6.20
N ALA A 123 -2.90 12.41 -5.77
CA ALA A 123 -1.44 12.39 -5.90
C ALA A 123 -0.88 10.98 -5.86
N GLY A 124 0.25 10.78 -6.52
CA GLY A 124 1.16 9.65 -6.26
C GLY A 124 2.18 10.08 -5.20
N VAL A 125 2.24 9.38 -4.08
CA VAL A 125 3.07 9.78 -2.93
C VAL A 125 4.34 8.95 -2.78
N ILE A 126 4.35 7.70 -3.27
CA ILE A 126 5.52 6.83 -3.30
C ILE A 126 5.56 5.99 -4.57
N GLY A 127 6.76 5.57 -4.98
CA GLY A 127 7.00 4.44 -5.88
C GLY A 127 7.60 3.28 -5.08
N ASP A 128 7.28 2.05 -5.45
CA ASP A 128 7.84 0.86 -4.84
C ASP A 128 8.19 -0.16 -5.91
N TYR A 129 9.13 -1.05 -5.59
CA TYR A 129 9.53 -2.16 -6.46
C TYR A 129 8.98 -3.46 -5.89
N GLY A 130 8.62 -4.39 -6.77
CA GLY A 130 8.34 -5.76 -6.35
C GLY A 130 9.64 -6.44 -5.95
N ALA A 131 9.58 -7.26 -4.90
CA ALA A 131 10.72 -8.03 -4.43
C ALA A 131 10.34 -9.48 -4.18
N ILE A 132 11.29 -10.37 -4.44
CA ILE A 132 11.21 -11.79 -4.08
C ILE A 132 12.27 -12.03 -3.00
N ALA A 133 11.84 -12.64 -1.89
CA ALA A 133 12.73 -12.94 -0.78
C ALA A 133 12.47 -14.35 -0.23
N VAL A 134 13.45 -14.82 0.52
CA VAL A 134 13.42 -16.08 1.29
C VAL A 134 13.73 -15.79 2.75
N ALA A 135 13.35 -16.68 3.66
CA ALA A 135 13.76 -16.57 5.06
C ALA A 135 15.30 -16.65 5.16
N LYS A 136 15.89 -15.98 6.16
CA LYS A 136 17.35 -15.90 6.33
C LYS A 136 18.02 -17.28 6.44
N ASN A 137 17.33 -18.23 7.05
CA ASN A 137 17.78 -19.61 7.21
C ASN A 137 17.36 -20.55 6.07
N SER A 138 16.79 -20.03 4.98
CA SER A 138 16.37 -20.81 3.82
C SER A 138 17.54 -21.56 3.19
N PRO A 139 17.33 -22.77 2.64
CA PRO A 139 18.31 -23.46 1.82
C PRO A 139 18.59 -22.71 0.50
N PHE A 140 17.63 -21.92 0.01
CA PHE A 140 17.79 -21.12 -1.20
C PHE A 140 18.62 -19.86 -0.90
N LYS A 141 19.63 -19.59 -1.72
CA LYS A 141 20.56 -18.46 -1.54
C LYS A 141 20.37 -17.38 -2.61
N ASN A 142 19.75 -17.72 -3.71
CA ASN A 142 19.48 -16.84 -4.85
C ASN A 142 18.23 -17.33 -5.58
N PHE A 143 17.77 -16.55 -6.56
CA PHE A 143 16.56 -16.87 -7.31
C PHE A 143 16.72 -18.12 -8.17
N LYS A 144 17.94 -18.40 -8.65
CA LYS A 144 18.22 -19.62 -9.45
C LYS A 144 17.96 -20.88 -8.65
N ASP A 145 18.36 -20.92 -7.38
CA ASP A 145 18.14 -22.10 -6.51
C ASP A 145 16.62 -22.39 -6.38
N VAL A 146 15.81 -21.32 -6.25
CA VAL A 146 14.36 -21.41 -6.19
C VAL A 146 13.80 -21.95 -7.51
N VAL A 147 14.24 -21.41 -8.64
CA VAL A 147 13.80 -21.83 -9.98
C VAL A 147 14.17 -23.29 -10.26
N ASP A 148 15.36 -23.73 -9.88
CA ASP A 148 15.80 -25.11 -10.08
C ASP A 148 14.95 -26.10 -9.25
N ALA A 149 14.64 -25.75 -8.00
CA ALA A 149 13.75 -26.55 -7.16
C ALA A 149 12.32 -26.59 -7.76
N TYR A 150 11.80 -25.44 -8.17
CA TYR A 150 10.49 -25.31 -8.79
C TYR A 150 10.35 -26.11 -10.10
N LYS A 151 11.37 -26.06 -10.98
CA LYS A 151 11.37 -26.83 -12.23
C LYS A 151 11.36 -28.33 -11.98
N LYS A 152 12.02 -28.78 -10.92
CA LYS A 152 12.05 -30.18 -10.51
C LYS A 152 10.69 -30.63 -9.91
N ASP A 153 10.13 -29.81 -9.03
CA ASP A 153 8.83 -30.03 -8.40
C ASP A 153 8.20 -28.70 -8.03
N PRO A 154 7.22 -28.19 -8.82
CA PRO A 154 6.55 -26.94 -8.53
C PRO A 154 5.87 -26.91 -7.15
N SER A 155 5.48 -28.06 -6.59
CA SER A 155 4.84 -28.12 -5.27
C SER A 155 5.80 -27.86 -4.11
N SER A 156 7.10 -27.98 -4.36
CA SER A 156 8.14 -27.74 -3.36
C SER A 156 8.35 -26.24 -3.06
N VAL A 157 7.81 -25.34 -3.89
CA VAL A 157 7.97 -23.89 -3.75
C VAL A 157 6.61 -23.21 -3.68
N LYS A 158 6.14 -22.94 -2.47
CA LYS A 158 4.96 -22.13 -2.24
C LYS A 158 5.36 -20.67 -2.07
N MET A 159 4.62 -19.76 -2.69
CA MET A 159 4.88 -18.34 -2.69
C MET A 159 3.83 -17.58 -1.86
N ALA A 160 4.25 -16.88 -0.81
CA ALA A 160 3.43 -15.94 -0.08
C ALA A 160 3.31 -14.61 -0.82
N GLY A 161 2.21 -13.90 -0.61
CA GLY A 161 2.07 -12.49 -0.96
C GLY A 161 0.92 -11.84 -0.21
N GLY A 162 1.02 -10.54 0.00
CA GLY A 162 0.06 -9.73 0.76
C GLY A 162 -1.15 -9.26 -0.05
N SER A 163 -1.31 -9.75 -1.27
CA SER A 163 -2.41 -9.38 -2.16
C SER A 163 -3.18 -10.61 -2.64
N VAL A 164 -4.42 -10.41 -3.13
CA VAL A 164 -5.25 -11.49 -3.65
C VAL A 164 -4.63 -12.18 -4.86
N ARG A 165 -4.99 -13.44 -5.10
CA ARG A 165 -4.57 -14.19 -6.27
C ARG A 165 -4.88 -13.42 -7.57
N GLY A 166 -3.95 -13.42 -8.52
CA GLY A 166 -4.07 -12.65 -9.78
C GLY A 166 -3.79 -11.15 -9.63
N SER A 167 -3.35 -10.70 -8.46
CA SER A 167 -2.92 -9.31 -8.23
C SER A 167 -1.39 -9.19 -8.23
N MET A 168 -0.88 -8.01 -7.87
CA MET A 168 0.52 -7.59 -8.02
C MET A 168 1.53 -8.64 -7.57
N ASP A 169 1.48 -9.07 -6.30
CA ASP A 169 2.48 -9.97 -5.74
C ASP A 169 2.50 -11.34 -6.45
N HIS A 170 1.29 -11.85 -6.77
CA HIS A 170 1.18 -13.10 -7.54
C HIS A 170 1.77 -12.94 -8.93
N LEU A 171 1.43 -11.86 -9.65
CA LEU A 171 1.88 -11.66 -11.03
C LEU A 171 3.38 -11.39 -11.10
N ILE A 172 3.95 -10.60 -10.18
CA ILE A 172 5.38 -10.33 -10.13
C ILE A 172 6.14 -11.65 -9.98
N GLY A 173 5.74 -12.48 -9.01
CA GLY A 173 6.39 -13.77 -8.81
C GLY A 173 6.21 -14.72 -9.99
N ALA A 174 5.00 -14.84 -10.53
CA ALA A 174 4.71 -15.70 -11.68
C ALA A 174 5.50 -15.28 -12.94
N LEU A 175 5.58 -13.98 -13.22
CA LEU A 175 6.37 -13.45 -14.33
C LEU A 175 7.86 -13.70 -14.13
N ALA A 176 8.39 -13.58 -12.92
CA ALA A 176 9.77 -13.89 -12.64
C ALA A 176 10.10 -15.36 -12.91
N PHE A 177 9.20 -16.29 -12.58
CA PHE A 177 9.35 -17.70 -12.96
C PHE A 177 9.29 -17.91 -14.47
N GLN A 178 8.38 -17.21 -15.17
CA GLN A 178 8.25 -17.26 -16.62
C GLN A 178 9.54 -16.79 -17.31
N GLU A 179 10.09 -15.66 -16.89
CA GLU A 179 11.35 -15.13 -17.44
C GLU A 179 12.54 -16.07 -17.19
N ALA A 180 12.50 -16.83 -16.09
CA ALA A 180 13.47 -17.87 -15.80
C ALA A 180 13.21 -19.20 -16.56
N GLY A 181 12.26 -19.22 -17.49
CA GLY A 181 11.90 -20.38 -18.32
C GLY A 181 11.19 -21.49 -17.53
N ALA A 182 10.41 -21.12 -16.51
CA ALA A 182 9.54 -22.03 -15.75
C ALA A 182 8.05 -21.73 -16.05
N ASP A 183 7.16 -22.70 -15.83
CA ASP A 183 5.74 -22.56 -16.10
C ASP A 183 5.05 -21.69 -15.03
N PRO A 184 4.62 -20.45 -15.33
CA PRO A 184 4.02 -19.55 -14.35
C PRO A 184 2.65 -20.05 -13.84
N ASN A 185 1.97 -20.93 -14.59
CA ASN A 185 0.63 -21.41 -14.22
C ASN A 185 0.65 -22.44 -13.09
N LYS A 186 1.83 -23.02 -12.79
CA LYS A 186 2.01 -23.97 -11.70
C LYS A 186 2.39 -23.33 -10.37
N VAL A 187 2.49 -21.99 -10.31
CA VAL A 187 2.85 -21.27 -9.09
C VAL A 187 1.78 -21.47 -8.02
N ILE A 188 2.18 -22.07 -6.90
CA ILE A 188 1.33 -22.21 -5.72
C ILE A 188 1.44 -20.91 -4.93
N TYR A 189 0.49 -20.02 -5.14
CA TYR A 189 0.41 -18.75 -4.46
C TYR A 189 -0.54 -18.82 -3.25
N VAL A 190 -0.04 -18.40 -2.09
CA VAL A 190 -0.77 -18.31 -0.82
C VAL A 190 -1.04 -16.84 -0.53
N PRO A 191 -2.29 -16.37 -0.72
CA PRO A 191 -2.66 -14.98 -0.46
C PRO A 191 -2.85 -14.73 1.03
N TYR A 192 -2.26 -13.64 1.53
CA TYR A 192 -2.48 -13.10 2.87
C TYR A 192 -3.12 -11.71 2.79
N ASP A 193 -3.70 -11.26 3.91
CA ASP A 193 -4.37 -9.94 3.99
C ASP A 193 -3.38 -8.82 4.32
N ALA A 194 -2.25 -8.78 3.75
CA ALA A 194 -1.20 -7.75 3.72
C ALA A 194 0.20 -8.38 3.77
N GLY A 195 1.23 -7.65 3.37
CA GLY A 195 2.62 -8.12 3.32
C GLY A 195 3.17 -8.56 4.68
N GLY A 196 2.80 -7.90 5.77
CA GLY A 196 3.22 -8.32 7.12
C GLY A 196 2.74 -9.72 7.50
N LYS A 197 1.51 -10.11 7.13
CA LYS A 197 1.00 -11.48 7.34
C LYS A 197 1.66 -12.48 6.40
N ALA A 198 1.91 -12.08 5.15
CA ALA A 198 2.65 -12.91 4.20
C ALA A 198 4.09 -13.19 4.69
N LEU A 199 4.74 -12.18 5.25
CA LEU A 199 6.05 -12.32 5.87
C LEU A 199 6.03 -13.31 7.05
N ALA A 200 5.01 -13.26 7.89
CA ALA A 200 4.83 -14.24 8.97
C ALA A 200 4.69 -15.67 8.42
N GLY A 201 3.94 -15.86 7.32
CA GLY A 201 3.82 -17.14 6.63
C GLY A 201 5.16 -17.65 6.06
N LEU A 202 6.00 -16.76 5.54
CA LEU A 202 7.36 -17.10 5.13
C LEU A 202 8.23 -17.52 6.33
N LEU A 203 8.24 -16.72 7.39
CA LEU A 203 9.11 -16.95 8.56
C LEU A 203 8.71 -18.19 9.36
N SER A 204 7.44 -18.58 9.33
CA SER A 204 6.96 -19.83 9.92
C SER A 204 7.29 -21.08 9.10
N GLY A 205 7.74 -20.92 7.85
CA GLY A 205 8.02 -22.01 6.93
C GLY A 205 6.79 -22.56 6.18
N GLU A 206 5.62 -21.94 6.34
CA GLU A 206 4.41 -22.29 5.57
C GLU A 206 4.63 -22.10 4.07
N THR A 207 5.41 -21.09 3.71
CA THR A 207 5.83 -20.81 2.34
C THR A 207 7.35 -20.72 2.23
N GLN A 208 7.89 -20.97 1.07
CA GLN A 208 9.34 -21.02 0.81
C GLN A 208 9.87 -19.68 0.33
N ILE A 209 9.04 -18.91 -0.37
CA ILE A 209 9.37 -17.59 -0.87
C ILE A 209 8.22 -16.61 -0.58
N ILE A 210 8.53 -15.33 -0.60
CA ILE A 210 7.55 -14.25 -0.59
C ILE A 210 7.77 -13.36 -1.82
N SER A 211 6.67 -12.93 -2.45
CA SER A 211 6.65 -11.86 -3.44
C SER A 211 5.80 -10.73 -2.89
N THR A 212 6.38 -9.54 -2.68
CA THR A 212 5.69 -8.38 -2.11
C THR A 212 6.44 -7.09 -2.46
N GLY A 213 5.97 -5.93 -1.99
CA GLY A 213 6.70 -4.66 -2.12
C GLY A 213 8.03 -4.68 -1.37
N LEU A 214 9.10 -4.15 -1.99
CA LEU A 214 10.41 -4.07 -1.37
C LEU A 214 10.36 -3.30 -0.04
N GLY A 215 9.58 -2.22 0.00
CA GLY A 215 9.40 -1.40 1.20
C GLY A 215 8.88 -2.19 2.40
N GLU A 216 8.01 -3.19 2.18
CA GLU A 216 7.47 -4.05 3.25
C GLU A 216 8.52 -4.98 3.85
N LEU A 217 9.55 -5.36 3.08
CA LEU A 217 10.64 -6.24 3.55
C LEU A 217 11.73 -5.49 4.31
N MET A 218 11.84 -4.17 4.13
CA MET A 218 12.93 -3.39 4.73
C MET A 218 12.91 -3.42 6.26
N GLY A 219 11.74 -3.48 6.87
CA GLY A 219 11.59 -3.62 8.33
C GLY A 219 12.00 -4.99 8.88
N ALA A 220 12.15 -5.99 8.00
CA ALA A 220 12.50 -7.37 8.36
C ALA A 220 13.80 -7.86 7.68
N ARG A 221 14.64 -6.95 7.18
CA ARG A 221 15.86 -7.26 6.42
C ARG A 221 16.83 -8.19 7.15
N ASP A 222 16.78 -8.24 8.46
CA ASP A 222 17.62 -9.13 9.27
C ASP A 222 17.07 -10.57 9.31
N GLN A 223 15.78 -10.75 8.96
CA GLN A 223 15.08 -12.04 8.98
C GLN A 223 14.94 -12.67 7.59
N VAL A 224 15.14 -11.87 6.52
CA VAL A 224 14.99 -12.31 5.14
C VAL A 224 16.25 -12.07 4.32
N THR A 225 16.34 -12.77 3.19
CA THR A 225 17.31 -12.50 2.12
C THR A 225 16.53 -12.18 0.86
N ILE A 226 16.71 -10.95 0.34
CA ILE A 226 16.13 -10.54 -0.94
C ILE A 226 16.94 -11.19 -2.04
N ILE A 227 16.30 -11.95 -2.93
CA ILE A 227 16.91 -12.73 -4.00
C ILE A 227 16.54 -12.24 -5.40
N GLY A 228 15.64 -11.26 -5.50
CA GLY A 228 15.27 -10.58 -6.74
C GLY A 228 14.43 -9.32 -6.47
N ILE A 229 14.59 -8.35 -7.34
CA ILE A 229 13.76 -7.12 -7.38
C ILE A 229 13.35 -6.83 -8.82
N THR A 230 12.19 -6.20 -9.00
CA THR A 230 11.78 -5.62 -10.28
C THR A 230 12.42 -4.24 -10.42
N ALA A 231 13.12 -4.00 -11.52
CA ALA A 231 13.74 -2.71 -11.84
C ALA A 231 13.46 -2.33 -13.30
#